data_cb6fe38a278f67622ebf5163db8c0424
#
_entry.id   cb6fe38a278f67622ebf5163db8c0424
#
_cell.length_a   1.000
_cell.length_b   1.000
_cell.length_c   1.000
_cell.angle_alpha   90.00
_cell.angle_beta   90.00
_cell.angle_gamma   90.00
#
_symmetry.space_group_name_H-M   'P 1'
#
loop_
_entity.id
_entity.type
_entity.pdbx_description
1 polymer ?
#
loop_
_entity_poly.entity_id
_entity_poly.type
_entity_poly.pdbx_seq_one_letter_code
_entity_poly.pdbx_strand_id
1 'polypeptide(L)'
;MSLLIDLLRGSNCTLMNKMKKNLQSNILLLPALIAGFFCYLFPILIAFWKSLFLGTGTDFVGIQNYVDLFENEAFSLAVRNLFHLWAIIVLVNLVIGIFIAEVYIKLRQEKLCLFFLVPSILPAACVVTIASSILRKSPSQWGETPFAFYVFLVIVLWKTLGFSILIFMVAMKSIESEIIDAAMLDGVN
;
A
#
# COMPACT_ATOMS: atom_id res chain seq x y z
N MET A 1 -15.19 -51.14 27.00
CA MET A 1 -13.74 -51.01 26.71
C MET A 1 -13.46 -50.79 25.22
N SER A 2 -14.16 -51.52 24.30
CA SER A 2 -14.03 -51.35 22.86
C SER A 2 -14.44 -49.95 22.34
N LEU A 3 -15.54 -49.39 22.80
CA LEU A 3 -16.06 -48.07 22.41
C LEU A 3 -15.08 -46.90 22.73
N LEU A 4 -14.35 -46.99 23.83
CA LEU A 4 -13.39 -45.98 24.24
C LEU A 4 -12.11 -46.00 23.34
N ILE A 5 -11.73 -47.19 22.88
CA ILE A 5 -10.60 -47.39 21.97
C ILE A 5 -10.94 -46.84 20.58
N ASP A 6 -12.17 -47.01 20.10
CA ASP A 6 -12.62 -46.51 18.80
C ASP A 6 -12.76 -44.98 18.79
N LEU A 7 -13.20 -44.38 19.90
CA LEU A 7 -13.25 -42.90 20.06
C LEU A 7 -11.84 -42.31 20.08
N LEU A 8 -10.90 -42.89 20.76
CA LEU A 8 -9.50 -42.43 20.79
C LEU A 8 -8.79 -42.61 19.45
N ARG A 9 -9.16 -43.67 18.71
CA ARG A 9 -8.61 -43.95 17.38
C ARG A 9 -9.15 -42.97 16.33
N GLY A 10 -10.45 -42.60 16.41
CA GLY A 10 -11.07 -41.62 15.56
C GLY A 10 -10.52 -40.20 15.77
N SER A 11 -10.31 -39.81 17.02
CA SER A 11 -9.75 -38.49 17.35
C SER A 11 -8.28 -38.34 16.90
N ASN A 12 -7.47 -39.40 17.00
CA ASN A 12 -6.09 -39.41 16.54
C ASN A 12 -6.00 -39.36 15.00
N CYS A 13 -6.91 -40.03 14.29
CA CYS A 13 -6.96 -40.02 12.84
C CYS A 13 -7.34 -38.64 12.27
N THR A 14 -8.30 -37.96 12.90
CA THR A 14 -8.70 -36.59 12.54
C THR A 14 -7.61 -35.57 12.83
N LEU A 15 -6.92 -35.69 13.96
CA LEU A 15 -5.78 -34.83 14.29
C LEU A 15 -4.60 -35.04 13.32
N MET A 16 -4.26 -36.27 12.99
CA MET A 16 -3.20 -36.55 12.02
C MET A 16 -3.55 -36.04 10.61
N ASN A 17 -4.80 -36.17 10.17
CA ASN A 17 -5.24 -35.63 8.89
C ASN A 17 -5.21 -34.09 8.87
N LYS A 18 -5.59 -33.44 9.96
CA LYS A 18 -5.49 -31.97 10.12
C LYS A 18 -4.04 -31.51 10.12
N MET A 19 -3.15 -32.22 10.79
CA MET A 19 -1.71 -31.94 10.80
C MET A 19 -1.08 -32.11 9.40
N LYS A 20 -1.42 -33.20 8.68
CA LYS A 20 -0.95 -33.42 7.31
C LYS A 20 -1.45 -32.33 6.35
N LYS A 21 -2.70 -31.92 6.46
CA LYS A 21 -3.27 -30.84 5.63
C LYS A 21 -2.57 -29.50 5.92
N ASN A 22 -2.32 -29.18 7.18
CA ASN A 22 -1.58 -27.97 7.55
C ASN A 22 -0.12 -28.03 7.07
N LEU A 23 0.53 -29.17 7.16
CA LEU A 23 1.91 -29.36 6.68
C LEU A 23 2.01 -29.19 5.16
N GLN A 24 1.07 -29.77 4.40
CA GLN A 24 0.99 -29.61 2.94
C GLN A 24 0.71 -28.14 2.56
N SER A 25 -0.17 -27.47 3.28
CA SER A 25 -0.45 -26.04 3.06
C SER A 25 0.79 -25.17 3.33
N ASN A 26 1.54 -25.47 4.39
CA ASN A 26 2.76 -24.72 4.73
C ASN A 26 3.89 -24.97 3.72
N ILE A 27 4.02 -26.18 3.19
CA ILE A 27 5.01 -26.50 2.13
C ILE A 27 4.72 -25.73 0.84
N LEU A 28 3.44 -25.54 0.48
CA LEU A 28 3.05 -24.76 -0.69
C LEU A 28 3.35 -23.25 -0.52
N LEU A 29 3.41 -22.75 0.70
CA LEU A 29 3.80 -21.37 1.00
C LEU A 29 5.32 -21.16 0.92
N LEU A 30 6.11 -22.21 1.05
CA LEU A 30 7.57 -22.15 1.16
C LEU A 30 8.24 -21.45 -0.05
N PRO A 31 7.85 -21.73 -1.31
CA PRO A 31 8.42 -21.01 -2.46
C PRO A 31 8.14 -19.51 -2.43
N ALA A 32 6.93 -19.12 -2.01
CA ALA A 32 6.56 -17.70 -1.90
C ALA A 32 7.33 -16.99 -0.77
N LEU A 33 7.53 -17.67 0.37
CA LEU A 33 8.33 -17.15 1.48
C LEU A 33 9.80 -16.99 1.09
N ILE A 34 10.37 -17.97 0.38
CA ILE A 34 11.74 -17.90 -0.12
C ILE A 34 11.88 -16.74 -1.11
N ALA A 35 10.98 -16.61 -2.08
CA ALA A 35 10.98 -15.51 -3.04
C ALA A 35 10.83 -14.15 -2.31
N GLY A 36 9.92 -14.05 -1.35
CA GLY A 36 9.73 -12.86 -0.53
C GLY A 36 10.99 -12.51 0.27
N PHE A 37 11.64 -13.48 0.88
CA PHE A 37 12.90 -13.26 1.59
C PHE A 37 13.98 -12.70 0.67
N PHE A 38 14.24 -13.33 -0.46
CA PHE A 38 15.30 -12.89 -1.36
C PHE A 38 14.99 -11.58 -2.09
N CYS A 39 13.72 -11.34 -2.44
CA CYS A 39 13.36 -10.12 -3.18
C CYS A 39 13.16 -8.89 -2.28
N TYR A 40 12.77 -9.07 -1.04
CA TYR A 40 12.44 -7.95 -0.15
C TYR A 40 13.35 -7.89 1.08
N LEU A 41 13.41 -8.95 1.88
CA LEU A 41 14.11 -8.90 3.16
C LEU A 41 15.62 -8.85 2.99
N PHE A 42 16.18 -9.65 2.09
CA PHE A 42 17.61 -9.70 1.85
C PHE A 42 18.20 -8.37 1.36
N PRO A 43 17.61 -7.66 0.37
CA PRO A 43 18.07 -6.31 -0.01
C PRO A 43 17.99 -5.29 1.13
N ILE A 44 16.94 -5.36 1.98
CA ILE A 44 16.82 -4.48 3.15
C ILE A 44 17.96 -4.73 4.15
N LEU A 45 18.27 -5.99 4.42
CA LEU A 45 19.38 -6.34 5.32
C LEU A 45 20.75 -5.87 4.77
N ILE A 46 20.97 -6.00 3.45
CA ILE A 46 22.18 -5.47 2.80
C ILE A 46 22.23 -3.94 2.90
N ALA A 47 21.12 -3.26 2.63
CA ALA A 47 21.04 -1.82 2.73
C ALA A 47 21.32 -1.35 4.16
N PHE A 48 20.72 -2.00 5.15
CA PHE A 48 21.00 -1.72 6.56
C PHE A 48 22.48 -1.96 6.92
N TRP A 49 23.04 -3.08 6.49
CA TRP A 49 24.47 -3.35 6.71
C TRP A 49 25.36 -2.26 6.09
N LYS A 50 25.09 -1.90 4.84
CA LYS A 50 25.86 -0.85 4.14
C LYS A 50 25.68 0.52 4.78
N SER A 51 24.55 0.82 5.40
CA SER A 51 24.30 2.11 6.06
C SER A 51 25.18 2.36 7.29
N LEU A 52 25.83 1.31 7.83
CA LEU A 52 26.77 1.42 8.94
C LEU A 52 28.20 1.77 8.50
N PHE A 53 28.44 1.85 7.20
CA PHE A 53 29.72 2.19 6.61
C PHE A 53 29.68 3.57 5.95
N LEU A 54 30.84 4.23 5.87
CA LEU A 54 30.96 5.47 5.10
C LEU A 54 30.75 5.19 3.60
N GLY A 55 30.26 6.16 2.84
CA GLY A 55 29.76 6.01 1.46
C GLY A 55 30.57 5.15 0.48
N THR A 56 31.87 4.94 0.69
CA THR A 56 32.73 4.02 -0.08
C THR A 56 32.67 2.58 0.41
N GLY A 57 32.06 2.32 1.59
CA GLY A 57 31.89 0.98 2.16
C GLY A 57 33.14 0.39 2.82
N THR A 58 34.22 1.15 3.01
CA THR A 58 35.47 0.68 3.62
C THR A 58 35.57 0.97 5.12
N ASP A 59 35.05 2.10 5.56
CA ASP A 59 35.20 2.54 6.96
C ASP A 59 33.87 2.32 7.73
N PHE A 60 33.96 1.54 8.80
CA PHE A 60 32.82 1.32 9.67
C PHE A 60 32.60 2.51 10.59
N VAL A 61 31.49 3.22 10.42
CA VAL A 61 31.12 4.42 11.20
C VAL A 61 29.93 4.17 12.15
N GLY A 62 29.41 2.96 12.16
CA GLY A 62 28.28 2.61 13.02
C GLY A 62 27.04 3.45 12.70
N ILE A 63 26.46 4.06 13.73
CA ILE A 63 25.22 4.87 13.61
C ILE A 63 25.47 6.33 13.23
N GLN A 64 26.74 6.75 12.99
CA GLN A 64 27.07 8.14 12.72
C GLN A 64 26.34 8.69 11.49
N ASN A 65 26.21 7.89 10.43
CA ASN A 65 25.44 8.29 9.25
C ASN A 65 23.98 8.67 9.57
N TYR A 66 23.39 8.04 10.57
CA TYR A 66 22.03 8.37 11.00
C TYR A 66 21.99 9.65 11.83
N VAL A 67 22.99 9.88 12.67
CA VAL A 67 23.12 11.14 13.44
C VAL A 67 23.25 12.31 12.48
N ASP A 68 24.20 12.23 11.55
CA ASP A 68 24.44 13.26 10.54
C ASP A 68 23.18 13.52 9.68
N LEU A 69 22.41 12.47 9.39
CA LEU A 69 21.15 12.59 8.64
C LEU A 69 20.10 13.40 9.41
N PHE A 70 19.93 13.15 10.72
CA PHE A 70 18.98 13.87 11.54
C PHE A 70 19.39 15.32 11.85
N GLU A 71 20.70 15.60 11.84
CA GLU A 71 21.23 16.96 11.98
C GLU A 71 21.13 17.77 10.67
N ASN A 72 20.89 17.09 9.55
CA ASN A 72 20.78 17.74 8.24
C ASN A 72 19.46 18.48 8.07
N GLU A 73 19.53 19.81 7.92
CA GLU A 73 18.35 20.65 7.72
C GLU A 73 17.53 20.28 6.47
N ALA A 74 18.19 19.87 5.38
CA ALA A 74 17.51 19.47 4.17
C ALA A 74 16.71 18.19 4.37
N PHE A 75 17.20 17.24 5.17
CA PHE A 75 16.47 16.04 5.54
C PHE A 75 15.23 16.38 6.38
N SER A 76 15.38 17.23 7.39
CA SER A 76 14.29 17.68 8.24
C SER A 76 13.19 18.38 7.43
N LEU A 77 13.59 19.25 6.48
CA LEU A 77 12.67 19.90 5.55
C LEU A 77 11.94 18.89 4.66
N ALA A 78 12.66 17.92 4.10
CA ALA A 78 12.10 16.87 3.25
C ALA A 78 11.06 16.02 4.00
N VAL A 79 11.37 15.62 5.23
CA VAL A 79 10.47 14.85 6.10
C VAL A 79 9.19 15.66 6.40
N ARG A 80 9.32 16.93 6.75
CA ARG A 80 8.16 17.81 6.99
C ARG A 80 7.29 17.94 5.74
N ASN A 81 7.88 18.17 4.59
CA ASN A 81 7.15 18.27 3.33
C ASN A 81 6.45 16.95 2.97
N LEU A 82 7.09 15.82 3.24
CA LEU A 82 6.50 14.50 3.03
C LEU A 82 5.26 14.29 3.90
N PHE A 83 5.30 14.66 5.18
CA PHE A 83 4.15 14.55 6.07
C PHE A 83 2.99 15.46 5.64
N HIS A 84 3.26 16.70 5.23
CA HIS A 84 2.23 17.59 4.68
C HIS A 84 1.59 17.00 3.42
N LEU A 85 2.42 16.53 2.48
CA LEU A 85 1.97 15.90 1.26
C LEU A 85 1.07 14.69 1.56
N TRP A 86 1.55 13.80 2.45
CA TRP A 86 0.83 12.59 2.84
C TRP A 86 -0.52 12.92 3.49
N ALA A 87 -0.56 13.88 4.42
CA ALA A 87 -1.81 14.29 5.07
C ALA A 87 -2.84 14.80 4.04
N ILE A 88 -2.42 15.65 3.10
CA ILE A 88 -3.30 16.17 2.04
C ILE A 88 -3.80 15.01 1.16
N ILE A 89 -2.90 14.12 0.72
CA ILE A 89 -3.26 13.00 -0.15
C ILE A 89 -4.27 12.07 0.52
N VAL A 90 -4.05 11.71 1.78
CA VAL A 90 -4.97 10.84 2.53
C VAL A 90 -6.34 11.49 2.68
N LEU A 91 -6.40 12.75 3.12
CA LEU A 91 -7.66 13.46 3.29
C LEU A 91 -8.44 13.60 1.97
N VAL A 92 -7.77 14.01 0.91
CA VAL A 92 -8.40 14.18 -0.41
C VAL A 92 -8.88 12.85 -0.97
N ASN A 93 -8.07 11.80 -0.91
CA ASN A 93 -8.46 10.47 -1.37
C ASN A 93 -9.64 9.90 -0.55
N LEU A 94 -9.67 10.15 0.76
CA LEU A 94 -10.76 9.71 1.62
C LEU A 94 -12.06 10.42 1.24
N VAL A 95 -12.06 11.75 1.21
CA VAL A 95 -13.29 12.53 0.94
C VAL A 95 -13.76 12.33 -0.50
N ILE A 96 -12.89 12.56 -1.47
CA ILE A 96 -13.26 12.47 -2.89
C ILE A 96 -13.50 11.01 -3.30
N GLY A 97 -12.69 10.08 -2.77
CA GLY A 97 -12.82 8.66 -3.07
C GLY A 97 -14.15 8.08 -2.61
N ILE A 98 -14.59 8.38 -1.38
CA ILE A 98 -15.89 7.96 -0.84
C ILE A 98 -17.02 8.58 -1.67
N PHE A 99 -16.96 9.89 -1.91
CA PHE A 99 -18.01 10.59 -2.65
C PHE A 99 -18.19 10.03 -4.06
N ILE A 100 -17.11 9.83 -4.81
CA ILE A 100 -17.19 9.26 -6.18
C ILE A 100 -17.65 7.81 -6.14
N ALA A 101 -17.18 7.02 -5.17
CA ALA A 101 -17.63 5.62 -5.01
C ALA A 101 -19.13 5.54 -4.80
N GLU A 102 -19.69 6.38 -3.92
CA GLU A 102 -21.13 6.45 -3.65
C GLU A 102 -21.92 6.85 -4.91
N VAL A 103 -21.46 7.87 -5.63
CA VAL A 103 -22.10 8.31 -6.89
C VAL A 103 -22.13 7.18 -7.91
N TYR A 104 -21.02 6.43 -8.08
CA TYR A 104 -20.98 5.31 -9.05
C TYR A 104 -21.89 4.16 -8.67
N ILE A 105 -22.02 3.86 -7.37
CA ILE A 105 -22.96 2.84 -6.90
C ILE A 105 -24.40 3.28 -7.16
N LYS A 106 -24.77 4.50 -6.80
CA LYS A 106 -26.11 5.06 -7.01
C LYS A 106 -26.50 5.12 -8.48
N LEU A 107 -25.58 5.50 -9.35
CA LEU A 107 -25.80 5.58 -10.81
C LEU A 107 -25.68 4.23 -11.51
N ARG A 108 -25.29 3.16 -10.83
CA ARG A 108 -24.99 1.83 -11.41
C ARG A 108 -23.94 1.89 -12.53
N GLN A 109 -23.02 2.85 -12.44
CA GLN A 109 -21.97 3.14 -13.44
C GLN A 109 -20.58 2.69 -12.96
N GLU A 110 -20.51 1.58 -12.27
CA GLU A 110 -19.27 1.10 -11.61
C GLU A 110 -18.11 0.84 -12.57
N LYS A 111 -18.41 0.53 -13.84
CA LYS A 111 -17.38 0.35 -14.87
C LYS A 111 -16.56 1.63 -15.14
N LEU A 112 -17.09 2.80 -14.84
CA LEU A 112 -16.36 4.05 -14.97
C LEU A 112 -15.20 4.17 -13.99
N CYS A 113 -15.21 3.42 -12.90
CA CYS A 113 -14.07 3.33 -11.99
C CYS A 113 -12.80 2.85 -12.69
N LEU A 114 -12.92 2.00 -13.73
CA LEU A 114 -11.79 1.53 -14.52
C LEU A 114 -11.04 2.69 -15.19
N PHE A 115 -11.75 3.74 -15.61
CA PHE A 115 -11.12 4.93 -16.18
C PHE A 115 -10.21 5.64 -15.18
N PHE A 116 -10.60 5.71 -13.91
CA PHE A 116 -9.79 6.29 -12.84
C PHE A 116 -8.63 5.40 -12.40
N LEU A 117 -8.66 4.10 -12.75
CA LEU A 117 -7.53 3.19 -12.47
C LEU A 117 -6.39 3.32 -13.49
N VAL A 118 -6.66 3.87 -14.69
CA VAL A 118 -5.63 4.00 -15.74
C VAL A 118 -4.37 4.71 -15.25
N PRO A 119 -4.45 5.86 -14.52
CA PRO A 119 -3.25 6.53 -14.00
C PRO A 119 -2.43 5.66 -13.04
N SER A 120 -3.11 4.81 -12.25
CA SER A 120 -2.44 3.95 -11.28
C SER A 120 -1.59 2.86 -11.94
N ILE A 121 -2.00 2.40 -13.13
CA ILE A 121 -1.30 1.36 -13.91
C ILE A 121 -0.06 1.93 -14.60
N LEU A 122 -0.05 3.23 -14.92
CA LEU A 122 1.08 3.86 -15.60
C LEU A 122 2.35 3.80 -14.73
N PRO A 123 3.50 3.36 -15.28
CA PRO A 123 4.77 3.44 -14.58
C PRO A 123 5.09 4.89 -14.16
N ALA A 124 5.63 5.07 -12.97
CA ALA A 124 5.96 6.40 -12.46
C ALA A 124 6.92 7.16 -13.40
N ALA A 125 7.87 6.45 -14.02
CA ALA A 125 8.80 7.02 -14.98
C ALA A 125 8.10 7.65 -16.19
N CYS A 126 7.05 7.01 -16.72
CA CYS A 126 6.27 7.57 -17.84
C CYS A 126 5.55 8.87 -17.43
N VAL A 127 4.94 8.87 -16.24
CA VAL A 127 4.25 10.06 -15.73
C VAL A 127 5.22 11.22 -15.52
N VAL A 128 6.40 10.96 -14.93
CA VAL A 128 7.46 11.95 -14.73
C VAL A 128 7.96 12.49 -16.06
N THR A 129 8.16 11.63 -17.08
CA THR A 129 8.60 12.05 -18.42
C THR A 129 7.56 12.94 -19.09
N ILE A 130 6.28 12.57 -19.02
CA ILE A 130 5.18 13.39 -19.59
C ILE A 130 5.13 14.74 -18.88
N ALA A 131 5.16 14.77 -17.55
CA ALA A 131 5.15 16.00 -16.78
C ALA A 131 6.35 16.90 -17.09
N SER A 132 7.56 16.32 -17.23
CA SER A 132 8.77 17.05 -17.63
C SER A 132 8.64 17.66 -19.01
N SER A 133 8.03 16.93 -19.95
CA SER A 133 7.80 17.42 -21.32
C SER A 133 6.82 18.59 -21.35
N ILE A 134 5.75 18.52 -20.54
CA ILE A 134 4.76 19.60 -20.44
C ILE A 134 5.38 20.84 -19.78
N LEU A 135 6.11 20.64 -18.68
CA LEU A 135 6.76 21.72 -17.93
C LEU A 135 8.00 22.29 -18.64
N ARG A 136 8.50 21.59 -19.67
CA ARG A 136 9.75 21.90 -20.39
C ARG A 136 10.95 22.03 -19.41
N LYS A 137 10.95 21.25 -18.35
CA LYS A 137 11.99 21.21 -17.32
C LYS A 137 12.33 19.77 -16.98
N SER A 138 13.61 19.49 -16.73
CA SER A 138 14.06 18.20 -16.23
C SER A 138 13.58 17.97 -14.79
N PRO A 139 13.41 16.71 -14.34
CA PRO A 139 12.99 16.41 -12.96
C PRO A 139 13.90 17.03 -11.90
N SER A 140 15.21 17.18 -12.17
CA SER A 140 16.17 17.83 -11.28
C SER A 140 15.91 19.33 -11.08
N GLN A 141 15.27 19.98 -12.05
CA GLN A 141 14.95 21.41 -12.01
C GLN A 141 13.58 21.72 -11.39
N TRP A 142 12.79 20.68 -11.09
CA TRP A 142 11.46 20.89 -10.50
C TRP A 142 11.53 21.53 -9.12
N GLY A 143 12.54 21.17 -8.31
CA GLY A 143 12.76 21.74 -6.98
C GLY A 143 13.01 23.25 -6.97
N GLU A 144 13.46 23.81 -8.08
CA GLU A 144 13.70 25.24 -8.27
C GLU A 144 12.43 26.03 -8.62
N THR A 145 11.32 25.32 -8.86
CA THR A 145 10.06 25.98 -9.25
C THR A 145 9.14 26.13 -8.04
N PRO A 146 8.52 27.29 -7.82
CA PRO A 146 7.59 27.49 -6.70
C PRO A 146 6.35 26.59 -6.77
N PHE A 147 6.08 25.99 -7.95
CA PHE A 147 4.94 25.11 -8.18
C PHE A 147 5.27 23.62 -8.09
N ALA A 148 6.53 23.23 -7.88
CA ALA A 148 6.96 21.83 -7.89
C ALA A 148 6.16 20.96 -6.92
N PHE A 149 5.92 21.46 -5.72
CA PHE A 149 5.14 20.76 -4.70
C PHE A 149 3.71 20.47 -5.18
N TYR A 150 3.04 21.46 -5.78
CA TYR A 150 1.67 21.31 -6.26
C TYR A 150 1.57 20.39 -7.48
N VAL A 151 2.53 20.48 -8.39
CA VAL A 151 2.61 19.56 -9.55
C VAL A 151 2.77 18.11 -9.06
N PHE A 152 3.67 17.89 -8.13
CA PHE A 152 3.88 16.56 -7.54
C PHE A 152 2.62 16.06 -6.80
N LEU A 153 1.99 16.93 -6.01
CA LEU A 153 0.74 16.63 -5.31
C LEU A 153 -0.36 16.19 -6.28
N VAL A 154 -0.59 16.94 -7.36
CA VAL A 154 -1.61 16.62 -8.38
C VAL A 154 -1.31 15.29 -9.04
N ILE A 155 -0.05 15.02 -9.40
CA ILE A 155 0.35 13.75 -10.02
C ILE A 155 0.08 12.57 -9.07
N VAL A 156 0.44 12.69 -7.80
CA VAL A 156 0.25 11.62 -6.82
C VAL A 156 -1.24 11.40 -6.56
N LEU A 157 -2.02 12.46 -6.37
CA LEU A 157 -3.48 12.38 -6.22
C LEU A 157 -4.12 11.69 -7.42
N TRP A 158 -3.77 12.11 -8.63
CA TRP A 158 -4.29 11.50 -9.86
C TRP A 158 -3.97 10.00 -9.94
N LYS A 159 -2.78 9.59 -9.50
CA LYS A 159 -2.37 8.17 -9.48
C LYS A 159 -3.06 7.34 -8.40
N THR A 160 -3.37 7.92 -7.26
CA THR A 160 -3.89 7.17 -6.10
C THR A 160 -5.42 7.16 -6.01
N LEU A 161 -6.08 8.16 -6.58
CA LEU A 161 -7.53 8.36 -6.46
C LEU A 161 -8.34 7.17 -7.01
N GLY A 162 -7.95 6.63 -8.16
CA GLY A 162 -8.67 5.51 -8.79
C GLY A 162 -8.67 4.25 -7.92
N PHE A 163 -7.55 3.94 -7.29
CA PHE A 163 -7.45 2.80 -6.38
C PHE A 163 -8.27 3.02 -5.09
N SER A 164 -8.27 4.25 -4.57
CA SER A 164 -9.10 4.62 -3.42
C SER A 164 -10.59 4.47 -3.71
N ILE A 165 -11.07 4.95 -4.86
CA ILE A 165 -12.46 4.78 -5.31
C ILE A 165 -12.83 3.30 -5.38
N LEU A 166 -11.96 2.46 -5.94
CA LEU A 166 -12.20 1.01 -6.05
C LEU A 166 -12.36 0.37 -4.67
N ILE A 167 -11.45 0.66 -3.74
CA ILE A 167 -11.51 0.12 -2.36
C ILE A 167 -12.82 0.54 -1.70
N PHE A 168 -13.19 1.82 -1.77
CA PHE A 168 -14.43 2.29 -1.15
C PHE A 168 -15.68 1.68 -1.79
N MET A 169 -15.71 1.51 -3.11
CA MET A 169 -16.81 0.81 -3.78
C MET A 169 -16.95 -0.64 -3.31
N VAL A 170 -15.84 -1.37 -3.20
CA VAL A 170 -15.86 -2.75 -2.71
C VAL A 170 -16.32 -2.80 -1.25
N ALA A 171 -15.81 -1.90 -0.41
CA ALA A 171 -16.19 -1.82 1.00
C ALA A 171 -17.68 -1.49 1.17
N MET A 172 -18.21 -0.51 0.44
CA MET A 172 -19.64 -0.15 0.50
C MET A 172 -20.54 -1.28 0.03
N LYS A 173 -20.13 -2.02 -1.00
CA LYS A 173 -20.90 -3.17 -1.51
C LYS A 173 -20.84 -4.40 -0.63
N SER A 174 -19.86 -4.49 0.26
CA SER A 174 -19.76 -5.60 1.23
C SER A 174 -20.72 -5.44 2.42
N ILE A 175 -21.41 -4.30 2.55
CA ILE A 175 -22.40 -4.06 3.60
C ILE A 175 -23.66 -4.89 3.23
N GLU A 176 -24.06 -5.78 4.11
CA GLU A 176 -25.26 -6.61 3.93
C GLU A 176 -26.52 -5.73 3.90
N SER A 177 -27.47 -6.06 3.00
CA SER A 177 -28.72 -5.30 2.86
C SER A 177 -29.54 -5.28 4.16
N GLU A 178 -29.45 -6.33 4.97
CA GLU A 178 -30.14 -6.42 6.26
C GLU A 178 -29.70 -5.32 7.23
N ILE A 179 -28.41 -4.93 7.21
CA ILE A 179 -27.87 -3.84 8.03
C ILE A 179 -28.42 -2.49 7.56
N ILE A 180 -28.52 -2.30 6.25
CA ILE A 180 -29.08 -1.09 5.66
C ILE A 180 -30.58 -0.97 5.98
N ASP A 181 -31.32 -2.06 5.85
CA ASP A 181 -32.75 -2.09 6.14
C ASP A 181 -33.02 -1.83 7.63
N ALA A 182 -32.21 -2.38 8.53
CA ALA A 182 -32.30 -2.10 9.95
C ALA A 182 -32.05 -0.60 10.27
N ALA A 183 -31.02 -0.01 9.65
CA ALA A 183 -30.73 1.42 9.82
C ALA A 183 -31.84 2.32 9.30
N MET A 184 -32.52 1.95 8.21
CA MET A 184 -33.70 2.66 7.70
C MET A 184 -34.89 2.60 8.68
N LEU A 185 -35.08 1.46 9.35
CA LEU A 185 -36.12 1.32 10.39
C LEU A 185 -35.83 2.20 11.62
N ASP A 186 -34.53 2.41 11.93
CA ASP A 186 -34.08 3.31 13.00
C ASP A 186 -34.12 4.79 12.60
N GLY A 187 -34.61 5.14 11.39
CA GLY A 187 -34.81 6.51 10.92
C GLY A 187 -33.58 7.16 10.30
N VAL A 188 -32.56 6.41 9.96
CA VAL A 188 -31.41 6.87 9.18
C VAL A 188 -31.80 6.92 7.70
N ASN A 189 -31.70 8.13 7.11
CA ASN A 189 -32.07 8.41 5.72
C ASN A 189 -30.84 8.52 4.82
#